data_28168d4eef21959328801da322992c64
#
_entry.id   28168d4eef21959328801da322992c64
#
_cell.length_a   1.000
_cell.length_b   1.000
_cell.length_c   1.000
_cell.angle_alpha   90.00
_cell.angle_beta   90.00
_cell.angle_gamma   90.00
#
_symmetry.space_group_name_H-M   'P 1'
#
loop_
_entity.id
_entity.type
_entity.pdbx_description
1 polymer ?
#
loop_
_entity_poly.entity_id
_entity_poly.type
_entity_poly.pdbx_seq_one_letter_code
_entity_poly.pdbx_strand_id
1 'polypeptide(L)'
;MKPKVLLITAMLFIASTGLSQREKPKLHSDFYFGSYPVLRDGASLLEKADARLLLVGFHQGWTIEKIAKESKVAEPELDRLFADLEEARLASEIDLDERKPMLPVIRDRDIVNVQRSLQMHTQEFTSLLRSNWSEIEAALAPLTGAKDIPSAQLMYQVVVGSILFGGMHDAFFADQTIMVNPPRRMGSQRYYAWLVESDPIRAGILKREQWESDGFTIVSIGKGLPQNRTNLERIRMERGLILEEAEARRLRSFLAIFTRERLLPYFKKNRSGFLNVVNEFDAGKYVSVSSAFAWYYDQMANGVVENLVSAKLIQPPAGHYTYALKVPGPR
;
A
#
# COMPACT_ATOMS: atom_id res chain seq x y z
N MET A 1 44.03 21.13 62.44
CA MET A 1 43.66 20.31 61.29
C MET A 1 42.28 19.70 61.57
N LYS A 2 41.25 20.10 60.82
CA LYS A 2 39.90 19.58 60.97
C LYS A 2 39.63 18.51 59.88
N PRO A 3 39.08 17.35 60.16
CA PRO A 3 38.73 16.38 59.14
C PRO A 3 37.44 16.78 58.45
N LYS A 4 37.49 16.75 57.11
CA LYS A 4 36.30 16.90 56.26
C LYS A 4 35.50 15.61 56.26
N VAL A 5 34.26 15.67 56.71
CA VAL A 5 33.27 14.61 56.62
C VAL A 5 32.78 14.58 55.15
N LEU A 6 33.00 13.49 54.44
CA LEU A 6 32.51 13.24 53.11
C LEU A 6 31.10 12.66 53.22
N LEU A 7 30.09 13.43 52.90
CA LEU A 7 28.69 12.99 52.85
C LEU A 7 28.45 12.26 51.53
N ILE A 8 28.41 10.93 51.55
CA ILE A 8 28.02 10.13 50.38
C ILE A 8 26.49 10.07 50.35
N THR A 9 25.87 10.84 49.48
CA THR A 9 24.44 10.77 49.21
C THR A 9 24.19 9.56 48.30
N ALA A 10 23.71 8.48 48.87
CA ALA A 10 23.22 7.33 48.13
C ALA A 10 21.89 7.72 47.43
N MET A 11 21.92 7.97 46.16
CA MET A 11 20.71 8.06 45.34
C MET A 11 20.14 6.64 45.21
N LEU A 12 19.09 6.36 45.94
CA LEU A 12 18.22 5.23 45.68
C LEU A 12 17.52 5.45 44.36
N PHE A 13 17.98 4.79 43.30
CA PHE A 13 17.20 4.58 42.09
C PHE A 13 16.06 3.62 42.43
N ILE A 14 14.91 4.17 42.75
CA ILE A 14 13.67 3.42 42.72
C ILE A 14 13.39 3.15 41.25
N ALA A 15 13.79 1.99 40.76
CA ALA A 15 13.30 1.45 39.51
C ALA A 15 11.79 1.19 39.72
N SER A 16 10.99 2.21 39.38
CA SER A 16 9.57 2.00 39.18
C SER A 16 9.45 1.09 37.95
N THR A 17 9.39 -0.22 38.21
CA THR A 17 8.80 -1.16 37.26
C THR A 17 7.34 -0.76 37.14
N GLY A 18 7.11 0.26 36.30
CA GLY A 18 5.80 0.53 35.76
C GLY A 18 5.42 -0.71 34.96
N LEU A 19 4.75 -1.65 35.60
CA LEU A 19 3.85 -2.56 34.93
C LEU A 19 2.91 -1.67 34.15
N SER A 20 3.26 -1.40 32.88
CA SER A 20 2.34 -0.86 31.91
C SER A 20 1.12 -1.76 31.98
N GLN A 21 0.09 -1.32 32.66
CA GLN A 21 -1.23 -1.92 32.53
C GLN A 21 -1.50 -1.82 31.02
N ARG A 22 -1.33 -2.95 30.33
CA ARG A 22 -1.75 -3.08 28.93
C ARG A 22 -3.22 -2.70 28.95
N GLU A 23 -3.54 -1.47 28.52
CA GLU A 23 -4.93 -1.09 28.30
C GLU A 23 -5.55 -2.22 27.49
N LYS A 24 -6.65 -2.76 28.03
CA LYS A 24 -7.38 -3.80 27.30
C LYS A 24 -7.77 -3.17 25.96
N PRO A 25 -7.38 -3.79 24.85
CA PRO A 25 -7.68 -3.22 23.53
C PRO A 25 -9.19 -3.02 23.45
N LYS A 26 -9.62 -1.78 23.21
CA LYS A 26 -11.02 -1.48 22.95
C LYS A 26 -11.32 -1.85 21.50
N LEU A 27 -12.45 -2.51 21.30
CA LEU A 27 -12.98 -2.72 19.97
C LEU A 27 -13.50 -1.36 19.47
N HIS A 28 -12.93 -0.83 18.40
CA HIS A 28 -13.39 0.41 17.78
C HIS A 28 -13.41 0.26 16.26
N SER A 29 -14.22 1.08 15.61
CA SER A 29 -14.45 1.02 14.17
C SER A 29 -13.48 1.89 13.35
N ASP A 30 -12.51 2.55 14.00
CA ASP A 30 -11.59 3.50 13.37
C ASP A 30 -10.44 2.77 12.65
N PHE A 31 -10.80 1.74 11.91
CA PHE A 31 -9.91 1.05 10.99
C PHE A 31 -10.30 1.38 9.56
N TYR A 32 -9.31 1.74 8.78
CA TYR A 32 -9.43 2.04 7.36
C TYR A 32 -8.85 0.89 6.55
N PHE A 33 -9.48 0.58 5.42
CA PHE A 33 -8.95 -0.46 4.55
C PHE A 33 -8.18 0.12 3.37
N GLY A 34 -7.15 -0.62 2.96
CA GLY A 34 -6.45 -0.42 1.72
C GLY A 34 -6.41 -1.71 0.90
N SER A 35 -6.14 -1.59 -0.39
CA SER A 35 -6.03 -2.74 -1.28
C SER A 35 -5.12 -2.47 -2.46
N TYR A 36 -4.53 -3.56 -2.99
CA TYR A 36 -3.82 -3.54 -4.27
C TYR A 36 -4.13 -4.82 -5.09
N PRO A 37 -4.58 -4.71 -6.35
CA PRO A 37 -5.05 -3.47 -6.99
C PRO A 37 -6.15 -2.77 -6.19
N VAL A 38 -6.31 -1.47 -6.42
CA VAL A 38 -7.34 -0.68 -5.74
C VAL A 38 -8.73 -1.17 -6.17
N LEU A 39 -9.58 -1.44 -5.19
CA LEU A 39 -10.97 -1.80 -5.41
C LEU A 39 -11.81 -0.52 -5.53
N ARG A 40 -12.82 -0.53 -6.42
CA ARG A 40 -13.84 0.51 -6.43
C ARG A 40 -14.82 0.31 -5.28
N ASP A 41 -15.40 1.42 -4.84
CA ASP A 41 -16.41 1.45 -3.77
C ASP A 41 -17.53 0.43 -4.05
N GLY A 42 -18.03 -0.21 -2.99
CA GLY A 42 -19.02 -1.28 -3.05
C GLY A 42 -18.49 -2.66 -3.48
N ALA A 43 -17.22 -2.75 -3.88
CA ALA A 43 -16.62 -4.02 -4.32
C ALA A 43 -16.05 -4.86 -3.18
N SER A 44 -15.97 -4.32 -1.95
CA SER A 44 -15.37 -5.02 -0.82
C SER A 44 -16.27 -5.06 0.41
N LEU A 45 -16.35 -6.23 1.05
CA LEU A 45 -16.94 -6.37 2.38
C LEU A 45 -16.24 -5.46 3.42
N LEU A 46 -14.98 -5.09 3.18
CA LEU A 46 -14.19 -4.23 4.08
C LEU A 46 -14.71 -2.78 4.16
N GLU A 47 -15.64 -2.38 3.30
CA GLU A 47 -16.34 -1.10 3.41
C GLU A 47 -17.34 -1.09 4.56
N LYS A 48 -17.88 -2.27 4.92
CA LYS A 48 -18.81 -2.43 6.05
C LYS A 48 -18.05 -2.26 7.37
N ALA A 49 -18.50 -1.36 8.24
CA ALA A 49 -17.89 -1.13 9.55
C ALA A 49 -17.83 -2.41 10.39
N ASP A 50 -18.91 -3.19 10.40
CA ASP A 50 -19.03 -4.42 11.19
C ASP A 50 -18.08 -5.52 10.69
N ALA A 51 -17.79 -5.57 9.37
CA ALA A 51 -16.80 -6.49 8.82
C ALA A 51 -15.38 -6.15 9.32
N ARG A 52 -15.02 -4.87 9.32
CA ARG A 52 -13.72 -4.43 9.89
C ARG A 52 -13.65 -4.73 11.38
N LEU A 53 -14.74 -4.52 12.09
CA LEU A 53 -14.86 -4.76 13.52
C LEU A 53 -14.65 -6.25 13.87
N LEU A 54 -15.25 -7.17 13.10
CA LEU A 54 -15.01 -8.61 13.21
C LEU A 54 -13.54 -8.96 13.00
N LEU A 55 -12.92 -8.47 11.92
CA LEU A 55 -11.53 -8.76 11.60
C LEU A 55 -10.58 -8.25 12.69
N VAL A 56 -10.85 -7.05 13.24
CA VAL A 56 -10.08 -6.50 14.36
C VAL A 56 -10.27 -7.33 15.63
N GLY A 57 -11.50 -7.74 15.93
CA GLY A 57 -11.79 -8.63 17.07
C GLY A 57 -11.05 -9.96 16.95
N PHE A 58 -11.09 -10.60 15.79
CA PHE A 58 -10.37 -11.85 15.52
C PHE A 58 -8.84 -11.67 15.61
N HIS A 59 -8.31 -10.55 15.15
CA HIS A 59 -6.91 -10.22 15.32
C HIS A 59 -6.51 -10.13 16.81
N GLN A 60 -7.42 -9.70 17.67
CA GLN A 60 -7.25 -9.65 19.12
C GLN A 60 -7.52 -10.99 19.83
N GLY A 61 -7.89 -12.03 19.10
CA GLY A 61 -8.25 -13.34 19.65
C GLY A 61 -9.61 -13.35 20.34
N TRP A 62 -10.55 -12.51 19.92
CA TRP A 62 -11.90 -12.47 20.49
C TRP A 62 -12.83 -13.43 19.75
N THR A 63 -13.77 -14.02 20.50
CA THR A 63 -14.88 -14.81 19.95
C THR A 63 -15.96 -13.90 19.40
N ILE A 64 -16.86 -14.43 18.54
CA ILE A 64 -18.03 -13.69 18.04
C ILE A 64 -18.90 -13.21 19.20
N GLU A 65 -19.17 -14.05 20.20
CA GLU A 65 -19.93 -13.68 21.40
C GLU A 65 -19.35 -12.43 22.09
N LYS A 66 -18.01 -12.40 22.27
CA LYS A 66 -17.33 -11.27 22.88
C LYS A 66 -17.42 -10.02 22.01
N ILE A 67 -17.28 -10.17 20.69
CA ILE A 67 -17.42 -9.06 19.73
C ILE A 67 -18.85 -8.53 19.75
N ALA A 68 -19.86 -9.40 19.73
CA ALA A 68 -21.28 -9.03 19.82
C ALA A 68 -21.58 -8.21 21.06
N LYS A 69 -21.09 -8.66 22.23
CA LYS A 69 -21.25 -7.96 23.50
C LYS A 69 -20.64 -6.55 23.51
N GLU A 70 -19.44 -6.41 22.95
CA GLU A 70 -18.73 -5.12 22.93
C GLU A 70 -19.25 -4.16 21.86
N SER A 71 -19.64 -4.69 20.68
CA SER A 71 -20.13 -3.90 19.55
C SER A 71 -21.62 -3.58 19.62
N LYS A 72 -22.39 -4.34 20.41
CA LYS A 72 -23.86 -4.31 20.44
C LYS A 72 -24.51 -4.73 19.09
N VAL A 73 -23.77 -5.42 18.25
CA VAL A 73 -24.31 -6.08 17.03
C VAL A 73 -24.78 -7.48 17.42
N ALA A 74 -25.90 -7.93 16.86
CA ALA A 74 -26.45 -9.23 17.18
C ALA A 74 -25.53 -10.37 16.71
N GLU A 75 -25.30 -11.37 17.55
CA GLU A 75 -24.42 -12.51 17.24
C GLU A 75 -24.80 -13.22 15.92
N PRO A 76 -26.09 -13.51 15.62
CA PRO A 76 -26.45 -14.12 14.32
C PRO A 76 -26.12 -13.25 13.09
N GLU A 77 -26.05 -11.93 13.25
CA GLU A 77 -25.65 -11.02 12.19
C GLU A 77 -24.13 -11.09 11.98
N LEU A 78 -23.35 -11.14 13.05
CA LEU A 78 -21.89 -11.32 12.98
C LEU A 78 -21.51 -12.69 12.42
N ASP A 79 -22.25 -13.76 12.73
CA ASP A 79 -22.03 -15.09 12.15
C ASP A 79 -22.25 -15.11 10.63
N ARG A 80 -23.31 -14.45 10.14
CA ARG A 80 -23.55 -14.30 8.70
C ARG A 80 -22.43 -13.52 8.03
N LEU A 81 -22.02 -12.42 8.66
CA LEU A 81 -20.94 -11.60 8.14
C LEU A 81 -19.60 -12.33 8.15
N PHE A 82 -19.37 -13.19 9.15
CA PHE A 82 -18.19 -14.07 9.15
C PHE A 82 -18.21 -15.05 7.97
N ALA A 83 -19.36 -15.69 7.69
CA ALA A 83 -19.49 -16.56 6.52
C ALA A 83 -19.17 -15.82 5.21
N ASP A 84 -19.67 -14.58 5.04
CA ASP A 84 -19.34 -13.74 3.88
C ASP A 84 -17.83 -13.43 3.80
N LEU A 85 -17.19 -13.14 4.95
CA LEU A 85 -15.74 -12.88 5.03
C LEU A 85 -14.92 -14.13 4.73
N GLU A 86 -15.38 -15.30 5.15
CA GLU A 86 -14.72 -16.57 4.87
C GLU A 86 -14.83 -16.95 3.40
N GLU A 87 -16.01 -16.82 2.79
CA GLU A 87 -16.20 -17.00 1.35
C GLU A 87 -15.31 -16.04 0.55
N ALA A 88 -15.17 -14.79 1.01
CA ALA A 88 -14.26 -13.80 0.42
C ALA A 88 -12.79 -14.07 0.74
N ARG A 89 -12.44 -15.07 1.54
CA ARG A 89 -11.08 -15.36 2.02
C ARG A 89 -10.43 -14.17 2.72
N LEU A 90 -11.21 -13.43 3.47
CA LEU A 90 -10.75 -12.30 4.30
C LEU A 90 -10.61 -12.70 5.77
N ALA A 91 -11.31 -13.76 6.18
CA ALA A 91 -11.17 -14.44 7.47
C ALA A 91 -11.16 -15.95 7.26
N SER A 92 -10.76 -16.70 8.28
CA SER A 92 -10.89 -18.16 8.31
C SER A 92 -11.01 -18.66 9.73
N GLU A 93 -11.74 -19.75 9.90
CA GLU A 93 -11.68 -20.57 11.11
C GLU A 93 -10.45 -21.47 11.02
N ILE A 94 -9.59 -21.40 12.01
CA ILE A 94 -8.30 -22.12 12.01
C ILE A 94 -8.38 -23.36 12.90
N ASP A 95 -9.14 -23.27 14.00
CA ASP A 95 -9.38 -24.35 14.94
C ASP A 95 -10.76 -24.12 15.56
N LEU A 96 -11.28 -25.10 16.33
CA LEU A 96 -12.53 -24.95 17.06
C LEU A 96 -12.54 -23.63 17.84
N ASP A 97 -13.44 -22.73 17.46
CA ASP A 97 -13.61 -21.39 18.01
C ASP A 97 -12.48 -20.37 17.78
N GLU A 98 -11.39 -20.73 17.08
CA GLU A 98 -10.34 -19.78 16.74
C GLU A 98 -10.49 -19.23 15.30
N ARG A 99 -10.95 -18.00 15.17
CA ARG A 99 -11.11 -17.29 13.91
C ARG A 99 -10.02 -16.24 13.75
N LYS A 100 -9.47 -16.12 12.54
CA LYS A 100 -8.36 -15.18 12.24
C LYS A 100 -8.63 -14.38 10.97
N PRO A 101 -8.17 -13.12 10.93
CA PRO A 101 -8.13 -12.37 9.69
C PRO A 101 -7.08 -12.97 8.76
N MET A 102 -7.40 -13.07 7.47
CA MET A 102 -6.50 -13.51 6.39
C MET A 102 -5.90 -12.31 5.64
N LEU A 103 -5.78 -11.19 6.33
CA LEU A 103 -5.17 -9.94 5.86
C LEU A 103 -4.47 -9.25 7.04
N PRO A 104 -3.45 -8.40 6.79
CA PRO A 104 -2.80 -7.63 7.83
C PRO A 104 -3.77 -6.68 8.52
N VAL A 105 -3.77 -6.67 9.84
CA VAL A 105 -4.39 -5.66 10.68
C VAL A 105 -3.25 -4.87 11.33
N ILE A 106 -3.01 -3.66 10.84
CA ILE A 106 -1.89 -2.81 11.21
C ILE A 106 -2.35 -1.84 12.29
N ARG A 107 -1.79 -1.94 13.47
CA ARG A 107 -2.11 -1.06 14.59
C ARG A 107 -1.11 0.08 14.69
N ASP A 108 -1.48 1.15 15.37
CA ASP A 108 -0.60 2.33 15.56
C ASP A 108 0.75 1.93 16.15
N ARG A 109 0.78 0.98 17.10
CA ARG A 109 2.02 0.45 17.68
C ARG A 109 2.93 -0.24 16.65
N ASP A 110 2.34 -0.94 15.66
CA ASP A 110 3.10 -1.66 14.63
C ASP A 110 3.76 -0.65 13.70
N ILE A 111 3.08 0.45 13.42
CA ILE A 111 3.62 1.55 12.61
C ILE A 111 4.82 2.19 13.28
N VAL A 112 4.74 2.44 14.59
CA VAL A 112 5.87 2.99 15.36
C VAL A 112 7.10 2.07 15.26
N ASN A 113 6.89 0.76 15.37
CA ASN A 113 7.97 -0.23 15.31
C ASN A 113 8.68 -0.22 13.94
N VAL A 114 7.95 -0.07 12.84
CA VAL A 114 8.53 -0.14 11.50
C VAL A 114 8.91 1.22 10.93
N GLN A 115 8.56 2.32 11.58
CA GLN A 115 8.72 3.69 11.05
C GLN A 115 10.19 3.99 10.65
N ARG A 116 11.15 3.58 11.47
CA ARG A 116 12.57 3.80 11.18
C ARG A 116 13.02 3.06 9.92
N SER A 117 12.65 1.79 9.79
CA SER A 117 12.98 0.96 8.61
C SER A 117 12.28 1.49 7.37
N LEU A 118 11.02 1.91 7.50
CA LEU A 118 10.26 2.51 6.42
C LEU A 118 10.92 3.79 5.91
N GLN A 119 11.32 4.68 6.82
CA GLN A 119 12.02 5.91 6.46
C GLN A 119 13.36 5.64 5.75
N MET A 120 14.15 4.70 6.27
CA MET A 120 15.43 4.29 5.67
C MET A 120 15.23 3.77 4.25
N HIS A 121 14.35 2.80 4.05
CA HIS A 121 14.09 2.22 2.73
C HIS A 121 13.48 3.25 1.76
N THR A 122 12.64 4.16 2.25
CA THR A 122 12.10 5.28 1.46
C THR A 122 13.22 6.18 0.94
N GLN A 123 14.18 6.54 1.80
CA GLN A 123 15.31 7.40 1.41
C GLN A 123 16.24 6.69 0.42
N GLU A 124 16.58 5.42 0.66
CA GLU A 124 17.42 4.62 -0.22
C GLU A 124 16.78 4.46 -1.60
N PHE A 125 15.48 4.14 -1.64
CA PHE A 125 14.77 3.94 -2.90
C PHE A 125 14.56 5.27 -3.65
N THR A 126 14.32 6.38 -2.94
CA THR A 126 14.33 7.74 -3.53
C THR A 126 15.69 8.04 -4.17
N SER A 127 16.77 7.72 -3.48
CA SER A 127 18.14 7.94 -4.00
C SER A 127 18.42 7.09 -5.23
N LEU A 128 17.96 5.83 -5.24
CA LEU A 128 18.07 4.95 -6.40
C LEU A 128 17.29 5.49 -7.61
N LEU A 129 16.09 5.98 -7.43
CA LEU A 129 15.32 6.61 -8.51
C LEU A 129 16.03 7.86 -9.04
N ARG A 130 16.53 8.71 -8.16
CA ARG A 130 17.25 9.93 -8.54
C ARG A 130 18.55 9.62 -9.28
N SER A 131 19.28 8.58 -8.92
CA SER A 131 20.52 8.19 -9.63
C SER A 131 20.25 7.68 -11.05
N ASN A 132 19.04 7.25 -11.34
CA ASN A 132 18.59 6.80 -12.66
C ASN A 132 17.66 7.82 -13.36
N TRP A 133 17.56 9.05 -12.85
CA TRP A 133 16.61 10.05 -13.33
C TRP A 133 16.80 10.42 -14.79
N SER A 134 18.05 10.60 -15.20
CA SER A 134 18.40 10.92 -16.60
C SER A 134 18.02 9.80 -17.58
N GLU A 135 18.03 8.54 -17.16
CA GLU A 135 17.58 7.40 -17.96
C GLU A 135 16.06 7.49 -18.21
N ILE A 136 15.29 7.89 -17.21
CA ILE A 136 13.85 8.11 -17.33
C ILE A 136 13.57 9.30 -18.28
N GLU A 137 14.26 10.43 -18.07
CA GLU A 137 14.12 11.62 -18.94
C GLU A 137 14.43 11.29 -20.40
N ALA A 138 15.54 10.57 -20.63
CA ALA A 138 15.94 10.16 -21.99
C ALA A 138 14.91 9.25 -22.66
N ALA A 139 14.21 8.39 -21.91
CA ALA A 139 13.15 7.54 -22.43
C ALA A 139 11.88 8.33 -22.81
N LEU A 140 11.63 9.45 -22.12
CA LEU A 140 10.46 10.30 -22.34
C LEU A 140 10.68 11.37 -23.44
N ALA A 141 11.91 11.82 -23.62
CA ALA A 141 12.25 12.88 -24.58
C ALA A 141 11.73 12.65 -26.01
N PRO A 142 11.72 11.41 -26.58
CA PRO A 142 11.22 11.18 -27.93
C PRO A 142 9.70 11.01 -28.04
N LEU A 143 8.94 11.16 -26.93
CA LEU A 143 7.48 10.99 -26.94
C LEU A 143 6.81 12.26 -27.47
N THR A 144 6.31 12.20 -28.70
CA THR A 144 5.65 13.35 -29.34
C THR A 144 4.31 13.69 -28.69
N GLY A 145 3.58 12.69 -28.18
CA GLY A 145 2.35 12.87 -27.41
C GLY A 145 2.53 13.59 -26.06
N ALA A 146 3.79 13.79 -25.61
CA ALA A 146 4.12 14.45 -24.36
C ALA A 146 4.57 15.91 -24.50
N LYS A 147 4.68 16.45 -25.72
CA LYS A 147 5.31 17.76 -26.00
C LYS A 147 4.69 18.95 -25.26
N ASP A 148 3.37 18.90 -25.07
CA ASP A 148 2.62 19.99 -24.45
C ASP A 148 2.42 19.80 -22.95
N ILE A 149 2.97 18.72 -22.37
CA ILE A 149 2.83 18.41 -20.95
C ILE A 149 4.05 18.95 -20.20
N PRO A 150 3.88 19.73 -19.12
CA PRO A 150 5.00 20.17 -18.29
C PRO A 150 5.83 18.96 -17.79
N SER A 151 7.16 19.06 -17.89
CA SER A 151 8.07 17.96 -17.57
C SER A 151 7.80 17.34 -16.18
N ALA A 152 7.63 18.17 -15.15
CA ALA A 152 7.36 17.67 -13.78
C ALA A 152 6.01 16.94 -13.65
N GLN A 153 5.01 17.32 -14.46
CA GLN A 153 3.74 16.61 -14.56
C GLN A 153 3.89 15.28 -15.28
N LEU A 154 4.60 15.27 -16.42
CA LEU A 154 4.89 14.04 -17.18
C LEU A 154 5.68 13.05 -16.31
N MET A 155 6.68 13.54 -15.59
CA MET A 155 7.46 12.73 -14.67
C MET A 155 6.60 12.16 -13.54
N TYR A 156 5.63 12.90 -13.00
CA TYR A 156 4.67 12.35 -12.05
C TYR A 156 3.87 11.21 -12.66
N GLN A 157 3.29 11.38 -13.84
CA GLN A 157 2.49 10.35 -14.51
C GLN A 157 3.29 9.06 -14.73
N VAL A 158 4.53 9.19 -15.17
CA VAL A 158 5.38 8.03 -15.48
C VAL A 158 6.00 7.43 -14.21
N VAL A 159 6.63 8.24 -13.36
CA VAL A 159 7.31 7.71 -12.16
C VAL A 159 6.29 7.17 -11.16
N VAL A 160 5.25 7.94 -10.86
CA VAL A 160 4.25 7.50 -9.87
C VAL A 160 3.30 6.49 -10.50
N GLY A 161 2.64 6.83 -11.59
CA GLY A 161 1.59 6.01 -12.19
C GLY A 161 2.11 4.73 -12.86
N SER A 162 3.25 4.81 -13.56
CA SER A 162 3.74 3.68 -14.36
C SER A 162 4.91 2.93 -13.72
N ILE A 163 5.80 3.59 -12.97
CA ILE A 163 6.92 2.89 -12.31
C ILE A 163 6.49 2.40 -10.92
N LEU A 164 6.20 3.29 -9.98
CA LEU A 164 5.97 2.93 -8.57
C LEU A 164 4.70 2.09 -8.39
N PHE A 165 3.55 2.59 -8.83
CA PHE A 165 2.25 1.93 -8.66
C PHE A 165 1.81 1.05 -9.84
N GLY A 166 2.70 0.77 -10.78
CA GLY A 166 2.46 -0.11 -11.92
C GLY A 166 3.58 -1.12 -12.08
N GLY A 167 4.63 -0.76 -12.83
CA GLY A 167 5.71 -1.66 -13.24
C GLY A 167 6.45 -2.36 -12.10
N MET A 168 6.57 -1.74 -10.92
CA MET A 168 7.16 -2.42 -9.76
C MET A 168 6.32 -3.60 -9.28
N HIS A 169 4.99 -3.46 -9.25
CA HIS A 169 4.12 -4.59 -8.92
C HIS A 169 4.19 -5.69 -9.98
N ASP A 170 4.21 -5.31 -11.26
CA ASP A 170 4.38 -6.27 -12.35
C ASP A 170 5.73 -7.01 -12.22
N ALA A 171 6.80 -6.29 -11.86
CA ALA A 171 8.11 -6.88 -11.61
C ALA A 171 8.12 -7.82 -10.40
N PHE A 172 7.46 -7.47 -9.30
CA PHE A 172 7.32 -8.34 -8.13
C PHE A 172 6.54 -9.61 -8.46
N PHE A 173 5.43 -9.50 -9.20
CA PHE A 173 4.61 -10.66 -9.57
C PHE A 173 5.30 -11.56 -10.59
N ALA A 174 6.12 -11.03 -11.47
CA ALA A 174 6.91 -11.81 -12.40
C ALA A 174 8.06 -12.56 -11.69
N ASP A 175 8.70 -11.93 -10.72
CA ASP A 175 9.84 -12.50 -9.98
C ASP A 175 9.41 -13.44 -8.84
N GLN A 176 8.33 -13.14 -8.14
CA GLN A 176 7.73 -13.91 -7.03
C GLN A 176 8.63 -14.17 -5.82
N THR A 177 9.80 -13.56 -5.74
CA THR A 177 10.72 -13.76 -4.60
C THR A 177 10.34 -12.96 -3.36
N ILE A 178 9.64 -11.83 -3.53
CA ILE A 178 9.23 -10.93 -2.46
C ILE A 178 7.72 -10.92 -2.32
N MET A 179 7.02 -10.82 -3.45
CA MET A 179 5.57 -10.74 -3.51
C MET A 179 5.07 -11.71 -4.57
N VAL A 180 4.17 -12.61 -4.19
CA VAL A 180 3.48 -13.50 -5.12
C VAL A 180 2.23 -12.83 -5.69
N ASN A 181 1.56 -13.48 -6.65
CA ASN A 181 0.29 -12.97 -7.15
C ASN A 181 -0.75 -12.83 -6.02
N PRO A 182 -1.56 -11.75 -6.03
CA PRO A 182 -2.59 -11.56 -5.02
C PRO A 182 -3.53 -12.76 -4.92
N PRO A 183 -4.00 -13.10 -3.70
CA PRO A 183 -4.94 -14.19 -3.51
C PRO A 183 -6.24 -13.93 -4.27
N ARG A 184 -6.84 -15.00 -4.80
CA ARG A 184 -8.16 -14.95 -5.41
C ARG A 184 -9.21 -14.81 -4.32
N ARG A 185 -10.08 -13.83 -4.44
CA ARG A 185 -11.13 -13.50 -3.50
C ARG A 185 -12.52 -13.73 -4.14
N MET A 186 -13.58 -13.43 -3.41
CA MET A 186 -14.94 -13.48 -3.91
C MET A 186 -15.08 -12.77 -5.27
N GLY A 187 -15.92 -13.29 -6.15
CA GLY A 187 -16.10 -12.75 -7.51
C GLY A 187 -14.90 -12.92 -8.44
N SER A 188 -13.97 -13.85 -8.10
CA SER A 188 -12.75 -14.13 -8.88
C SER A 188 -11.75 -12.98 -8.95
N GLN A 189 -11.96 -11.90 -8.22
CA GLN A 189 -11.02 -10.80 -8.13
C GLN A 189 -9.73 -11.23 -7.39
N ARG A 190 -8.60 -10.67 -7.81
CA ARG A 190 -7.31 -10.88 -7.14
C ARG A 190 -6.83 -9.57 -6.57
N TYR A 191 -6.71 -9.50 -5.23
CA TYR A 191 -6.17 -8.34 -4.56
C TYR A 191 -5.55 -8.67 -3.21
N TYR A 192 -4.56 -7.90 -2.81
CA TYR A 192 -4.15 -7.76 -1.42
C TYR A 192 -5.07 -6.77 -0.73
N ALA A 193 -5.30 -6.98 0.56
CA ALA A 193 -6.04 -6.06 1.41
C ALA A 193 -5.37 -5.95 2.77
N TRP A 194 -5.58 -4.85 3.45
CA TRP A 194 -5.11 -4.59 4.80
C TRP A 194 -6.06 -3.64 5.53
N LEU A 195 -6.01 -3.68 6.85
CA LEU A 195 -6.67 -2.72 7.73
C LEU A 195 -5.62 -1.92 8.47
N VAL A 196 -5.82 -0.60 8.62
CA VAL A 196 -4.94 0.31 9.34
C VAL A 196 -5.72 1.08 10.38
N GLU A 197 -5.22 1.11 11.62
CA GLU A 197 -5.81 1.81 12.76
C GLU A 197 -5.68 3.33 12.60
N SER A 198 -6.77 4.04 12.94
CA SER A 198 -6.83 5.50 13.20
C SER A 198 -6.33 6.47 12.12
N ASP A 199 -5.83 6.00 10.98
CA ASP A 199 -5.29 6.90 9.96
C ASP A 199 -5.68 6.47 8.53
N PRO A 200 -6.67 7.17 7.91
CA PRO A 200 -7.04 6.90 6.52
C PRO A 200 -5.90 7.15 5.52
N ILE A 201 -4.94 8.02 5.89
CA ILE A 201 -3.77 8.33 5.06
C ILE A 201 -2.89 7.09 4.91
N ARG A 202 -2.69 6.35 5.99
CA ARG A 202 -1.90 5.12 6.02
C ARG A 202 -2.59 3.91 5.40
N ALA A 203 -3.88 4.01 5.10
CA ALA A 203 -4.58 3.03 4.27
C ALA A 203 -4.26 3.15 2.77
N GLY A 204 -3.49 4.16 2.39
CA GLY A 204 -3.04 4.45 1.03
C GLY A 204 -3.72 5.69 0.45
N ILE A 205 -2.95 6.79 0.32
CA ILE A 205 -3.47 8.06 -0.21
C ILE A 205 -3.56 8.04 -1.72
N LEU A 206 -2.48 7.55 -2.36
CA LEU A 206 -2.42 7.51 -3.80
C LEU A 206 -3.13 6.26 -4.30
N LYS A 207 -4.05 6.47 -5.21
CA LYS A 207 -4.80 5.42 -5.87
C LYS A 207 -4.45 5.43 -7.35
N ARG A 208 -4.07 4.26 -7.88
CA ARG A 208 -3.88 4.01 -9.29
C ARG A 208 -4.97 3.07 -9.78
N GLU A 209 -5.74 3.53 -10.74
CA GLU A 209 -6.70 2.71 -11.46
C GLU A 209 -6.31 2.60 -12.93
N GLN A 210 -6.63 1.47 -13.55
CA GLN A 210 -6.53 1.33 -15.00
C GLN A 210 -7.76 0.61 -15.56
N TRP A 211 -8.11 0.95 -16.79
CA TRP A 211 -9.21 0.31 -17.53
C TRP A 211 -8.96 0.42 -19.02
N GLU A 212 -9.64 -0.41 -19.78
CA GLU A 212 -9.59 -0.38 -21.23
C GLU A 212 -10.76 0.45 -21.78
N SER A 213 -10.50 1.34 -22.74
CA SER A 213 -11.49 2.10 -23.48
C SER A 213 -10.94 2.46 -24.85
N ASP A 214 -11.76 2.28 -25.91
CA ASP A 214 -11.47 2.66 -27.29
C ASP A 214 -10.12 2.14 -27.82
N GLY A 215 -9.70 0.96 -27.35
CA GLY A 215 -8.42 0.35 -27.71
C GLY A 215 -7.21 0.99 -27.03
N PHE A 216 -7.43 1.69 -25.91
CA PHE A 216 -6.38 2.23 -25.05
C PHE A 216 -6.49 1.67 -23.64
N THR A 217 -5.35 1.42 -23.01
CA THR A 217 -5.26 1.29 -21.56
C THR A 217 -5.22 2.70 -20.98
N ILE A 218 -6.26 3.09 -20.27
CA ILE A 218 -6.32 4.37 -19.57
C ILE A 218 -5.87 4.15 -18.14
N VAL A 219 -4.97 5.00 -17.65
CA VAL A 219 -4.45 4.98 -16.29
C VAL A 219 -4.79 6.31 -15.61
N SER A 220 -5.38 6.24 -14.43
CA SER A 220 -5.61 7.38 -13.55
C SER A 220 -4.81 7.21 -12.27
N ILE A 221 -4.14 8.27 -11.83
CA ILE A 221 -3.36 8.31 -10.60
C ILE A 221 -3.60 9.63 -9.87
N GLY A 222 -3.90 9.57 -8.57
CA GLY A 222 -4.13 10.74 -7.74
C GLY A 222 -4.60 10.39 -6.34
N LYS A 223 -5.08 11.39 -5.61
CA LYS A 223 -5.64 11.19 -4.27
C LYS A 223 -7.05 10.62 -4.35
N GLY A 224 -7.21 9.39 -3.83
CA GLY A 224 -8.47 8.66 -3.92
C GLY A 224 -8.74 8.10 -5.33
N LEU A 225 -9.95 7.63 -5.59
CA LEU A 225 -10.40 7.20 -6.91
C LEU A 225 -11.19 8.33 -7.60
N PRO A 226 -11.09 8.47 -8.93
CA PRO A 226 -11.94 9.41 -9.64
C PRO A 226 -13.41 8.95 -9.53
N GLN A 227 -14.34 9.88 -9.32
CA GLN A 227 -15.77 9.57 -9.23
C GLN A 227 -16.26 8.83 -10.48
N ASN A 228 -15.82 9.29 -11.65
CA ASN A 228 -16.16 8.68 -12.93
C ASN A 228 -14.90 8.32 -13.71
N ARG A 229 -14.93 7.19 -14.41
CA ARG A 229 -13.91 6.84 -15.40
C ARG A 229 -13.92 7.83 -16.56
N THR A 230 -12.78 8.45 -16.79
CA THR A 230 -12.56 9.35 -17.91
C THR A 230 -12.45 8.54 -19.21
N ASN A 231 -13.03 9.03 -20.31
CA ASN A 231 -12.87 8.47 -21.64
C ASN A 231 -11.72 9.16 -22.40
N LEU A 232 -11.35 8.59 -23.56
CA LEU A 232 -10.26 9.10 -24.38
C LEU A 232 -10.52 10.54 -24.89
N GLU A 233 -11.76 10.87 -25.22
CA GLU A 233 -12.14 12.19 -25.70
C GLU A 233 -11.88 13.27 -24.63
N ARG A 234 -12.24 13.00 -23.39
CA ARG A 234 -11.98 13.91 -22.29
C ARG A 234 -10.48 14.09 -22.01
N ILE A 235 -9.68 13.02 -22.13
CA ILE A 235 -8.22 13.13 -22.01
C ILE A 235 -7.66 14.04 -23.09
N ARG A 236 -8.18 13.96 -24.32
CA ARG A 236 -7.80 14.86 -25.44
C ARG A 236 -8.17 16.31 -25.13
N MET A 237 -9.39 16.56 -24.66
CA MET A 237 -9.84 17.92 -24.29
C MET A 237 -8.99 18.53 -23.17
N GLU A 238 -8.60 17.73 -22.20
CA GLU A 238 -7.76 18.15 -21.08
C GLU A 238 -6.26 18.18 -21.42
N ARG A 239 -5.89 17.92 -22.68
CA ARG A 239 -4.48 17.82 -23.17
C ARG A 239 -3.65 16.84 -22.34
N GLY A 240 -4.26 15.74 -21.93
CA GLY A 240 -3.57 14.67 -21.22
C GLY A 240 -2.64 13.87 -22.13
N LEU A 241 -1.74 13.10 -21.54
CA LEU A 241 -0.82 12.24 -22.27
C LEU A 241 -1.59 11.13 -23.01
N ILE A 242 -1.45 11.09 -24.34
CA ILE A 242 -1.97 10.00 -25.17
C ILE A 242 -0.82 9.51 -26.03
N LEU A 243 -0.46 8.24 -25.85
CA LEU A 243 0.58 7.60 -26.62
C LEU A 243 -0.02 6.60 -27.60
N GLU A 244 0.24 6.81 -28.88
CA GLU A 244 -0.11 5.89 -29.94
C GLU A 244 0.78 4.62 -29.91
N GLU A 245 0.47 3.63 -30.71
CA GLU A 245 1.00 2.27 -30.58
C GLU A 245 2.54 2.22 -30.49
N ALA A 246 3.26 2.93 -31.34
CA ALA A 246 4.72 2.89 -31.37
C ALA A 246 5.34 3.49 -30.10
N GLU A 247 4.83 4.63 -29.63
CA GLU A 247 5.29 5.31 -28.43
C GLU A 247 4.88 4.53 -27.15
N ALA A 248 3.64 4.05 -27.12
CA ALA A 248 3.12 3.23 -26.03
C ALA A 248 3.94 1.93 -25.88
N ARG A 249 4.29 1.28 -26.99
CA ARG A 249 5.15 0.08 -27.00
C ARG A 249 6.55 0.41 -26.49
N ARG A 250 7.15 1.52 -26.95
CA ARG A 250 8.47 1.98 -26.49
C ARG A 250 8.47 2.24 -24.99
N LEU A 251 7.48 2.99 -24.49
CA LEU A 251 7.38 3.28 -23.07
C LEU A 251 7.18 2.01 -22.24
N ARG A 252 6.27 1.10 -22.62
CA ARG A 252 6.07 -0.17 -21.92
C ARG A 252 7.35 -1.02 -21.87
N SER A 253 8.08 -1.10 -22.99
CA SER A 253 9.34 -1.85 -23.05
C SER A 253 10.39 -1.24 -22.13
N PHE A 254 10.53 0.09 -22.14
CA PHE A 254 11.41 0.80 -21.22
C PHE A 254 11.02 0.51 -19.76
N LEU A 255 9.76 0.69 -19.39
CA LEU A 255 9.27 0.48 -18.02
C LEU A 255 9.54 -0.95 -17.53
N ALA A 256 9.27 -1.95 -18.37
CA ALA A 256 9.49 -3.37 -18.02
C ALA A 256 10.98 -3.67 -17.78
N ILE A 257 11.86 -3.14 -18.62
CA ILE A 257 13.32 -3.31 -18.47
C ILE A 257 13.82 -2.53 -17.24
N PHE A 258 13.45 -1.27 -17.14
CA PHE A 258 13.88 -0.37 -16.07
C PHE A 258 13.49 -0.88 -14.68
N THR A 259 12.24 -1.27 -14.48
CA THR A 259 11.79 -1.80 -13.19
C THR A 259 12.47 -3.11 -12.84
N ARG A 260 12.64 -4.01 -13.81
CA ARG A 260 13.28 -5.32 -13.59
C ARG A 260 14.79 -5.22 -13.35
N GLU A 261 15.49 -4.38 -14.09
CA GLU A 261 16.95 -4.36 -14.11
C GLU A 261 17.56 -3.27 -13.22
N ARG A 262 16.85 -2.15 -12.97
CA ARG A 262 17.35 -1.06 -12.14
C ARG A 262 16.76 -1.06 -10.74
N LEU A 263 15.46 -1.36 -10.60
CA LEU A 263 14.75 -1.18 -9.33
C LEU A 263 14.57 -2.49 -8.55
N LEU A 264 14.14 -3.57 -9.21
CA LEU A 264 13.90 -4.85 -8.55
C LEU A 264 15.15 -5.41 -7.82
N PRO A 265 16.40 -5.26 -8.32
CA PRO A 265 17.59 -5.71 -7.61
C PRO A 265 17.76 -5.12 -6.21
N TYR A 266 17.30 -3.88 -5.99
CA TYR A 266 17.29 -3.27 -4.65
C TYR A 266 16.45 -4.09 -3.67
N PHE A 267 15.26 -4.49 -4.08
CA PHE A 267 14.37 -5.30 -3.24
C PHE A 267 14.90 -6.71 -3.01
N LYS A 268 15.51 -7.32 -4.03
CA LYS A 268 16.14 -8.65 -3.90
C LYS A 268 17.30 -8.62 -2.94
N LYS A 269 18.18 -7.62 -3.03
CA LYS A 269 19.32 -7.41 -2.14
C LYS A 269 18.88 -7.20 -0.69
N ASN A 270 17.83 -6.45 -0.47
CA ASN A 270 17.33 -6.09 0.87
C ASN A 270 16.18 -7.00 1.35
N ARG A 271 15.94 -8.13 0.68
CA ARG A 271 14.82 -9.04 0.97
C ARG A 271 14.74 -9.45 2.44
N SER A 272 15.85 -9.82 3.06
CA SER A 272 15.88 -10.21 4.47
C SER A 272 15.46 -9.06 5.39
N GLY A 273 15.90 -7.82 5.09
CA GLY A 273 15.48 -6.63 5.83
C GLY A 273 13.97 -6.41 5.75
N PHE A 274 13.37 -6.50 4.56
CA PHE A 274 11.93 -6.38 4.38
C PHE A 274 11.17 -7.49 5.12
N LEU A 275 11.65 -8.74 5.06
CA LEU A 275 11.03 -9.86 5.77
C LEU A 275 11.08 -9.67 7.28
N ASN A 276 12.19 -9.17 7.81
CA ASN A 276 12.29 -8.88 9.25
C ASN A 276 11.30 -7.81 9.67
N VAL A 277 11.20 -6.71 8.91
CA VAL A 277 10.22 -5.64 9.18
C VAL A 277 8.78 -6.19 9.14
N VAL A 278 8.46 -7.00 8.14
CA VAL A 278 7.12 -7.62 8.02
C VAL A 278 6.82 -8.56 9.19
N ASN A 279 7.83 -9.25 9.72
CA ASN A 279 7.69 -10.12 10.89
C ASN A 279 7.54 -9.34 12.21
N GLU A 280 7.89 -8.05 12.24
CA GLU A 280 7.63 -7.18 13.40
C GLU A 280 6.14 -6.79 13.52
N PHE A 281 5.36 -6.95 12.44
CA PHE A 281 3.91 -6.81 12.53
C PHE A 281 3.31 -7.94 13.33
N ASP A 282 2.46 -7.62 14.28
CA ASP A 282 1.62 -8.59 14.98
C ASP A 282 0.48 -9.11 14.05
N ALA A 283 0.85 -9.32 12.78
CA ALA A 283 -0.09 -9.71 11.73
C ALA A 283 -0.54 -11.17 11.87
N GLY A 284 0.09 -11.89 12.79
CA GLY A 284 -0.17 -13.30 13.05
C GLY A 284 0.44 -14.24 11.99
N LYS A 285 0.64 -15.48 12.38
CA LYS A 285 1.24 -16.54 11.53
C LYS A 285 0.40 -16.92 10.29
N TYR A 286 -0.83 -16.41 10.19
CA TYR A 286 -1.79 -16.76 9.13
C TYR A 286 -1.82 -15.75 7.98
N VAL A 287 -1.20 -14.59 8.16
CA VAL A 287 -1.13 -13.57 7.11
C VAL A 287 0.11 -13.81 6.26
N SER A 288 -0.07 -13.83 4.94
CA SER A 288 1.06 -14.00 4.04
C SER A 288 2.03 -12.82 4.11
N VAL A 289 3.34 -13.10 4.05
CA VAL A 289 4.39 -12.09 3.96
C VAL A 289 4.12 -11.11 2.82
N SER A 290 3.63 -11.61 1.68
CA SER A 290 3.28 -10.76 0.52
C SER A 290 2.18 -9.77 0.83
N SER A 291 1.17 -10.12 1.64
CA SER A 291 0.09 -9.20 2.02
C SER A 291 0.60 -8.07 2.91
N ALA A 292 1.44 -8.39 3.89
CA ALA A 292 2.05 -7.39 4.76
C ALA A 292 3.06 -6.52 4.00
N PHE A 293 3.85 -7.12 3.10
CA PHE A 293 4.76 -6.39 2.23
C PHE A 293 4.02 -5.47 1.26
N ALA A 294 2.84 -5.85 0.76
CA ALA A 294 2.05 -5.00 -0.12
C ALA A 294 1.70 -3.66 0.56
N TRP A 295 1.26 -3.69 1.83
CA TRP A 295 1.07 -2.48 2.62
C TRP A 295 2.38 -1.72 2.83
N TYR A 296 3.45 -2.41 3.24
CA TYR A 296 4.74 -1.77 3.50
C TYR A 296 5.28 -1.06 2.26
N TYR A 297 5.19 -1.72 1.09
CA TYR A 297 5.58 -1.12 -0.17
C TYR A 297 4.72 0.10 -0.54
N ASP A 298 3.41 0.04 -0.32
CA ASP A 298 2.51 1.17 -0.53
C ASP A 298 2.94 2.39 0.30
N GLN A 299 3.26 2.20 1.59
CA GLN A 299 3.75 3.28 2.45
C GLN A 299 5.10 3.83 1.98
N MET A 300 6.02 2.94 1.61
CA MET A 300 7.33 3.33 1.09
C MET A 300 7.22 4.11 -0.22
N ALA A 301 6.38 3.67 -1.15
CA ALA A 301 6.15 4.34 -2.43
C ALA A 301 5.53 5.73 -2.23
N ASN A 302 4.56 5.88 -1.31
CA ASN A 302 4.01 7.19 -0.95
C ASN A 302 5.09 8.12 -0.39
N GLY A 303 5.95 7.66 0.51
CA GLY A 303 7.06 8.45 1.04
C GLY A 303 8.09 8.85 -0.04
N VAL A 304 8.35 7.96 -1.01
CA VAL A 304 9.19 8.29 -2.20
C VAL A 304 8.55 9.43 -3.00
N VAL A 305 7.23 9.38 -3.24
CA VAL A 305 6.52 10.45 -3.94
C VAL A 305 6.65 11.78 -3.19
N GLU A 306 6.47 11.79 -1.87
CA GLU A 306 6.63 12.99 -1.04
C GLU A 306 8.05 13.57 -1.14
N ASN A 307 9.07 12.72 -1.13
CA ASN A 307 10.46 13.15 -1.29
C ASN A 307 10.73 13.76 -2.68
N LEU A 308 10.17 13.16 -3.74
CA LEU A 308 10.34 13.66 -5.12
C LEU A 308 9.57 14.99 -5.33
N VAL A 309 8.39 15.14 -4.74
CA VAL A 309 7.61 16.39 -4.73
C VAL A 309 8.37 17.49 -3.98
N SER A 310 8.88 17.19 -2.80
CA SER A 310 9.66 18.13 -1.98
C SER A 310 10.93 18.59 -2.70
N ALA A 311 11.55 17.71 -3.50
CA ALA A 311 12.69 18.01 -4.35
C ALA A 311 12.30 18.74 -5.67
N LYS A 312 11.02 19.01 -5.91
CA LYS A 312 10.46 19.62 -7.13
C LYS A 312 10.78 18.85 -8.42
N LEU A 313 11.02 17.56 -8.32
CA LEU A 313 11.28 16.69 -9.46
C LEU A 313 9.99 16.23 -10.15
N ILE A 314 8.90 16.16 -9.41
CA ILE A 314 7.57 15.82 -9.90
C ILE A 314 6.53 16.81 -9.36
N GLN A 315 5.45 16.96 -10.10
CA GLN A 315 4.32 17.82 -9.72
C GLN A 315 3.06 16.95 -9.50
N PRO A 316 2.51 16.90 -8.26
CA PRO A 316 1.27 16.18 -8.01
C PRO A 316 0.07 16.88 -8.68
N PRO A 317 -0.98 16.13 -9.07
CA PRO A 317 -2.21 16.72 -9.57
C PRO A 317 -3.00 17.40 -8.43
N ALA A 318 -3.84 18.37 -8.77
CA ALA A 318 -4.85 18.89 -7.86
C ALA A 318 -5.91 17.81 -7.50
N GLY A 319 -6.19 16.90 -8.42
CA GLY A 319 -7.07 15.74 -8.27
C GLY A 319 -6.38 14.47 -8.80
N HIS A 320 -6.58 14.19 -10.10
CA HIS A 320 -5.99 13.04 -10.78
C HIS A 320 -5.30 13.47 -12.07
N TYR A 321 -4.18 12.80 -12.42
CA TYR A 321 -3.69 12.75 -13.77
C TYR A 321 -4.22 11.49 -14.45
N THR A 322 -4.75 11.65 -15.65
CA THR A 322 -5.22 10.53 -16.47
C THR A 322 -4.47 10.55 -17.79
N TYR A 323 -3.98 9.39 -18.23
CA TYR A 323 -3.27 9.22 -19.48
C TYR A 323 -3.68 7.93 -20.18
N ALA A 324 -3.46 7.85 -21.48
CA ALA A 324 -3.87 6.75 -22.32
C ALA A 324 -2.68 6.17 -23.11
N LEU A 325 -2.57 4.84 -23.11
CA LEU A 325 -1.56 4.08 -23.84
C LEU A 325 -2.27 3.14 -24.82
N LYS A 326 -2.04 3.30 -26.12
CA LYS A 326 -2.65 2.42 -27.12
C LYS A 326 -2.33 0.96 -26.84
N VAL A 327 -3.37 0.12 -26.85
CA VAL A 327 -3.22 -1.33 -26.73
C VAL A 327 -2.60 -1.86 -28.03
N PRO A 328 -1.63 -2.79 -27.98
CA PRO A 328 -1.14 -3.44 -29.19
C PRO A 328 -2.30 -4.12 -29.92
N GLY A 329 -2.40 -3.92 -31.23
CA GLY A 329 -3.35 -4.66 -32.06
C GLY A 329 -3.12 -6.18 -31.94
N PRO A 330 -4.16 -7.00 -32.20
CA PRO A 330 -3.96 -8.45 -32.28
C PRO A 330 -2.90 -8.73 -33.35
N ARG A 331 -1.93 -9.59 -32.99
CA ARG A 331 -0.91 -10.07 -33.92
C ARG A 331 -1.48 -11.16 -34.81
#